data_0b031c290a31bfdbc90d789f57505fc2
#
_entry.id   0b031c290a31bfdbc90d789f57505fc2
#
_cell.length_a   1.000
_cell.length_b   1.000
_cell.length_c   1.000
_cell.angle_alpha   90.00
_cell.angle_beta   90.00
_cell.angle_gamma   90.00
#
_symmetry.space_group_name_H-M   'P 1'
#
loop_
_entity.id
_entity.type
_entity.pdbx_description
1 polymer ?
#
loop_
_entity_poly.entity_id
_entity_poly.type
_entity_poly.pdbx_seq_one_letter_code
_entity_poly.pdbx_strand_id
1 'polypeptide(L)'
;MEVTWGHISLRYFLPRSVNCVDTTVRRGDIYYADLSPVVGSEQGGVRPVLIVQNDTGNRHSPTVIAAAITSQLGKAKLPTHIALAAQGSGLPRDSVILLEQIRTLDKKRL
;
A
#
# COMPACT_ATOMS: atom_id res chain seq x y z
N MET A 1 12.95 8.20 -5.57
CA MET A 1 13.81 7.79 -4.45
C MET A 1 13.20 6.60 -3.76
N GLU A 2 14.02 5.66 -3.41
CA GLU A 2 13.58 4.45 -2.73
C GLU A 2 14.11 4.43 -1.31
N VAL A 3 13.22 4.17 -0.35
CA VAL A 3 13.60 3.99 1.06
C VAL A 3 13.20 2.59 1.47
N THR A 4 14.15 1.86 2.01
CA THR A 4 13.90 0.49 2.47
C THR A 4 13.92 0.44 3.99
N TRP A 5 12.94 -0.23 4.57
CA TRP A 5 12.87 -0.47 5.99
C TRP A 5 12.46 -1.91 6.23
N GLY A 6 13.38 -2.71 6.76
CA GLY A 6 13.17 -4.13 6.85
C GLY A 6 12.90 -4.71 5.47
N HIS A 7 11.72 -5.26 5.27
CA HIS A 7 11.29 -5.79 3.98
C HIS A 7 10.33 -4.86 3.24
N ILE A 8 10.13 -3.66 3.77
CA ILE A 8 9.22 -2.69 3.19
C ILE A 8 10.05 -1.68 2.43
N SER A 9 9.71 -1.47 1.18
CA SER A 9 10.37 -0.51 0.32
C SER A 9 9.36 0.55 -0.07
N LEU A 10 9.62 1.79 0.36
CA LEU A 10 8.79 2.92 -0.01
C LEU A 10 9.36 3.53 -1.27
N ARG A 11 8.63 3.46 -2.35
CA ARG A 11 9.16 3.92 -3.61
C ARG A 11 8.52 5.19 -4.06
N TYR A 12 7.39 5.47 -4.17
CA TYR A 12 6.88 6.69 -4.76
C TYR A 12 5.69 7.20 -3.99
N PHE A 13 5.78 8.47 -3.58
CA PHE A 13 4.61 9.24 -3.17
C PHE A 13 4.24 10.24 -4.24
N LEU A 14 4.48 9.89 -5.49
CA LEU A 14 4.20 10.76 -6.60
C LEU A 14 2.75 10.65 -7.02
N PRO A 15 2.18 11.74 -7.54
CA PRO A 15 0.87 11.66 -8.16
C PRO A 15 0.86 10.60 -9.25
N ARG A 16 -0.27 9.98 -9.41
CA ARG A 16 -0.45 8.92 -10.37
C ARG A 16 -0.13 9.33 -11.80
N SER A 17 -0.40 10.59 -12.14
CA SER A 17 -0.08 11.13 -13.45
C SER A 17 1.41 11.17 -13.75
N VAL A 18 2.24 11.21 -12.71
CA VAL A 18 3.69 11.23 -12.85
C VAL A 18 4.24 9.82 -12.83
N ASN A 19 3.57 8.94 -12.11
CA ASN A 19 3.97 7.57 -11.92
C ASN A 19 3.52 6.74 -13.11
N CYS A 20 4.01 7.09 -14.26
CA CYS A 20 3.60 6.37 -15.45
C CYS A 20 4.62 5.31 -15.78
N VAL A 21 4.20 4.44 -16.53
CA VAL A 21 4.88 3.67 -17.54
C VAL A 21 5.88 2.63 -17.06
N ASP A 22 6.95 3.00 -16.41
CA ASP A 22 8.06 2.09 -16.23
C ASP A 22 8.28 1.66 -14.81
N THR A 23 7.40 2.08 -13.93
CA THR A 23 7.56 1.75 -12.53
C THR A 23 7.26 0.29 -12.34
N THR A 24 8.29 -0.47 -12.05
CA THR A 24 8.11 -1.85 -11.68
C THR A 24 7.67 -1.90 -10.23
N VAL A 25 6.46 -2.39 -10.02
CA VAL A 25 5.94 -2.62 -8.67
C VAL A 25 6.66 -3.83 -8.11
N ARG A 26 7.10 -3.74 -6.86
CA ARG A 26 7.79 -4.83 -6.17
C ARG A 26 7.09 -5.15 -4.87
N ARG A 27 7.16 -6.40 -4.49
CA ARG A 27 6.65 -6.84 -3.19
C ARG A 27 7.35 -6.07 -2.08
N GLY A 28 6.57 -5.54 -1.14
CA GLY A 28 7.07 -4.73 -0.05
C GLY A 28 7.04 -3.23 -0.32
N ASP A 29 6.77 -2.82 -1.56
CA ASP A 29 6.62 -1.41 -1.88
C ASP A 29 5.35 -0.84 -1.27
N ILE A 30 5.39 0.46 -0.96
CA ILE A 30 4.22 1.21 -0.52
C ILE A 30 3.89 2.23 -1.60
N TYR A 31 2.64 2.19 -2.05
CA TYR A 31 2.10 3.16 -3.00
C TYR A 31 0.85 3.81 -2.44
N TYR A 32 0.59 5.03 -2.86
CA TYR A 32 -0.75 5.59 -2.68
C TYR A 32 -1.65 5.05 -3.78
N ALA A 33 -2.81 4.59 -3.39
CA ALA A 33 -3.79 4.03 -4.31
C ALA A 33 -5.17 4.59 -4.02
N ASP A 34 -5.96 4.75 -5.06
CA ASP A 34 -7.36 5.11 -4.93
C ASP A 34 -8.17 3.84 -4.73
N LEU A 35 -8.69 3.67 -3.53
CA LEU A 35 -9.43 2.47 -3.15
C LEU A 35 -10.92 2.58 -3.37
N SER A 36 -11.41 3.75 -3.75
CA SER A 36 -12.85 3.96 -3.98
C SER A 36 -13.27 3.40 -5.34
N PRO A 37 -14.54 2.97 -5.48
CA PRO A 37 -15.58 2.93 -4.45
C PRO A 37 -15.44 1.71 -3.54
N VAL A 38 -15.98 1.85 -2.33
CA VAL A 38 -15.97 0.78 -1.33
C VAL A 38 -17.37 0.60 -0.75
N VAL A 39 -17.53 -0.51 -0.01
CA VAL A 39 -18.78 -0.83 0.66
C VAL A 39 -18.52 -1.00 2.16
N GLY A 40 -19.34 -0.35 2.97
CA GLY A 40 -19.32 -0.53 4.41
C GLY A 40 -17.98 -0.20 5.05
N SER A 41 -17.43 -1.17 5.77
CA SER A 41 -16.22 -0.98 6.56
C SER A 41 -14.93 -1.10 5.76
N GLU A 42 -15.00 -1.24 4.46
CA GLU A 42 -13.81 -1.28 3.62
C GLU A 42 -13.11 0.08 3.65
N GLN A 43 -11.77 0.04 3.59
CA GLN A 43 -10.99 1.26 3.50
C GLN A 43 -11.15 1.89 2.12
N GLY A 44 -11.54 3.16 2.09
CA GLY A 44 -11.76 3.88 0.84
C GLY A 44 -10.88 5.12 0.73
N GLY A 45 -11.02 5.82 -0.41
CA GLY A 45 -10.27 7.02 -0.70
C GLY A 45 -8.83 6.73 -1.12
N VAL A 46 -8.02 7.78 -1.23
CA VAL A 46 -6.61 7.66 -1.57
C VAL A 46 -5.84 7.34 -0.29
N ARG A 47 -5.20 6.19 -0.26
CA ARG A 47 -4.50 5.70 0.93
C ARG A 47 -3.23 4.97 0.54
N PRO A 48 -2.23 4.92 1.43
CA PRO A 48 -1.09 4.07 1.19
C PRO A 48 -1.50 2.60 1.27
N VAL A 49 -0.88 1.79 0.43
CA VAL A 49 -1.08 0.35 0.40
C VAL A 49 0.27 -0.34 0.33
N LEU A 50 0.37 -1.51 0.95
CA LEU A 50 1.57 -2.34 0.91
C LEU A 50 1.37 -3.43 -0.14
N ILE A 51 2.28 -3.49 -1.10
CA ILE A 51 2.24 -4.52 -2.14
C ILE A 51 2.69 -5.84 -1.54
N VAL A 52 1.79 -6.82 -1.54
CA VAL A 52 2.08 -8.15 -1.00
C VAL A 52 2.21 -9.22 -2.07
N GLN A 53 1.78 -8.95 -3.30
CA GLN A 53 1.90 -9.88 -4.41
C GLN A 53 3.37 -10.13 -4.74
N ASN A 54 3.70 -11.37 -5.14
CA ASN A 54 5.07 -11.69 -5.51
C ASN A 54 5.49 -10.96 -6.78
N ASP A 55 6.81 -10.86 -7.00
CA ASP A 55 7.34 -10.03 -8.07
C ASP A 55 7.06 -10.59 -9.47
N THR A 56 6.89 -11.89 -9.59
CA THR A 56 6.50 -12.48 -10.86
C THR A 56 5.11 -11.99 -11.26
N GLY A 57 4.16 -12.03 -10.33
CA GLY A 57 2.83 -11.47 -10.57
C GLY A 57 2.88 -9.96 -10.79
N ASN A 58 3.68 -9.25 -10.00
CA ASN A 58 3.81 -7.80 -10.15
C ASN A 58 4.31 -7.40 -11.54
N ARG A 59 5.18 -8.22 -12.11
CA ARG A 59 5.76 -7.92 -13.42
C ARG A 59 4.80 -8.19 -14.56
N HIS A 60 4.03 -9.26 -14.46
CA HIS A 60 3.27 -9.78 -15.61
C HIS A 60 1.77 -9.53 -15.53
N SER A 61 1.24 -9.22 -14.35
CA SER A 61 -0.20 -9.02 -14.19
C SER A 61 -0.56 -7.53 -14.31
N PRO A 62 -1.72 -7.19 -14.86
CA PRO A 62 -2.24 -5.82 -14.82
C PRO A 62 -2.75 -5.43 -13.43
N THR A 63 -2.83 -6.38 -12.51
CA THR A 63 -3.31 -6.16 -11.16
C THR A 63 -2.24 -6.49 -10.14
N VAL A 64 -2.41 -5.97 -8.93
CA VAL A 64 -1.56 -6.28 -7.79
C VAL A 64 -2.44 -6.64 -6.60
N ILE A 65 -1.88 -7.43 -5.69
CA ILE A 65 -2.52 -7.72 -4.40
C ILE A 65 -1.84 -6.85 -3.37
N ALA A 66 -2.65 -6.08 -2.63
CA ALA A 66 -2.13 -5.12 -1.68
C ALA A 66 -2.97 -5.06 -0.42
N ALA A 67 -2.35 -4.65 0.69
CA ALA A 67 -3.00 -4.46 1.97
C ALA A 67 -3.12 -2.96 2.25
N ALA A 68 -4.29 -2.52 2.71
CA ALA A 68 -4.51 -1.13 3.05
C ALA A 68 -3.73 -0.74 4.29
N ILE A 69 -3.31 0.51 4.35
CA ILE A 69 -2.60 1.10 5.49
C ILE A 69 -3.42 2.28 6.00
N THR A 70 -3.54 2.39 7.31
CA THR A 70 -4.25 3.51 7.93
C THR A 70 -3.39 4.16 9.01
N SER A 71 -3.52 5.46 9.17
CA SER A 71 -2.90 6.18 10.28
C SER A 71 -3.83 6.35 11.48
N GLN A 72 -5.04 5.82 11.41
CA GLN A 72 -5.99 5.90 12.51
C GLN A 72 -5.69 4.84 13.55
N LEU A 73 -4.85 5.18 14.53
CA LEU A 73 -4.38 4.23 15.53
C LEU A 73 -5.36 4.00 16.66
N GLY A 74 -6.42 4.80 16.77
CA GLY A 74 -7.39 4.70 17.85
C GLY A 74 -8.44 3.61 17.69
N LYS A 75 -8.44 2.91 16.58
CA LYS A 75 -9.39 1.82 16.35
C LYS A 75 -8.98 0.58 17.12
N ALA A 76 -9.96 -0.26 17.45
CA ALA A 76 -9.69 -1.54 18.09
C ALA A 76 -8.70 -2.34 17.26
N LYS A 77 -7.68 -2.88 17.92
CA LYS A 77 -6.65 -3.66 17.23
C LYS A 77 -7.15 -5.07 17.02
N LEU A 78 -6.93 -5.57 15.81
CA LEU A 78 -7.17 -6.96 15.47
C LEU A 78 -5.83 -7.68 15.36
N PRO A 79 -5.81 -9.01 15.49
CA PRO A 79 -4.58 -9.78 15.28
C PRO A 79 -3.96 -9.57 13.90
N THR A 80 -4.77 -9.17 12.94
CA THR A 80 -4.32 -8.90 11.57
C THR A 80 -3.69 -7.51 11.38
N HIS A 81 -3.68 -6.69 12.41
CA HIS A 81 -3.09 -5.36 12.34
C HIS A 81 -1.59 -5.42 12.64
N ILE A 82 -0.79 -4.82 11.78
CA ILE A 82 0.67 -4.77 11.95
C ILE A 82 1.09 -3.32 12.04
N ALA A 83 1.75 -2.97 13.13
CA ALA A 83 2.23 -1.61 13.34
C ALA A 83 3.38 -1.29 12.37
N LEU A 84 3.37 -0.06 11.85
CA LEU A 84 4.37 0.42 10.93
C LEU A 84 4.76 1.83 11.37
N ALA A 85 5.98 1.97 11.90
CA ALA A 85 6.46 3.28 12.34
C ALA A 85 6.69 4.21 11.15
N ALA A 86 6.41 5.50 11.35
CA ALA A 86 6.71 6.51 10.33
C ALA A 86 8.20 6.56 10.04
N GLN A 87 9.02 6.45 11.10
CA GLN A 87 10.46 6.47 10.95
C GLN A 87 10.92 5.25 10.15
N GLY A 88 11.64 5.49 9.09
CA GLY A 88 12.16 4.43 8.25
C GLY A 88 11.21 3.92 7.17
N SER A 89 9.91 4.22 7.27
CA SER A 89 8.94 3.80 6.27
C SER A 89 8.71 4.85 5.18
N GLY A 90 9.04 6.11 5.48
CA GLY A 90 8.75 7.23 4.59
C GLY A 90 7.33 7.75 4.70
N LEU A 91 6.48 7.13 5.50
CA LEU A 91 5.13 7.63 5.74
C LEU A 91 5.17 8.82 6.69
N PRO A 92 4.23 9.76 6.57
CA PRO A 92 4.22 10.96 7.41
C PRO A 92 3.83 10.69 8.85
N ARG A 93 3.18 9.56 9.12
CA ARG A 93 2.68 9.21 10.45
C ARG A 93 2.88 7.74 10.72
N ASP A 94 2.96 7.39 12.00
CA ASP A 94 2.85 6.00 12.41
C ASP A 94 1.53 5.44 11.92
N SER A 95 1.57 4.23 11.42
CA SER A 95 0.45 3.65 10.70
C SER A 95 0.28 2.19 11.09
N VAL A 96 -0.79 1.59 10.57
CA VAL A 96 -1.09 0.19 10.79
C VAL A 96 -1.41 -0.43 9.43
N ILE A 97 -0.80 -1.56 9.15
CA ILE A 97 -1.12 -2.35 7.97
C ILE A 97 -2.30 -3.25 8.32
N LEU A 98 -3.36 -3.15 7.53
CA LEU A 98 -4.60 -3.87 7.79
C LEU A 98 -4.63 -5.13 6.91
N LEU A 99 -4.14 -6.25 7.44
CA LEU A 99 -4.08 -7.47 6.65
C LEU A 99 -5.47 -8.06 6.35
N GLU A 100 -6.49 -7.67 7.12
CA GLU A 100 -7.86 -8.07 6.78
C GLU A 100 -8.43 -7.25 5.61
N GLN A 101 -7.73 -6.20 5.19
CA GLN A 101 -8.11 -5.35 4.06
C GLN A 101 -7.20 -5.59 2.86
N ILE A 102 -6.84 -6.83 2.62
CA ILE A 102 -6.10 -7.22 1.43
C ILE A 102 -7.08 -7.31 0.26
N ARG A 103 -6.68 -6.72 -0.87
CA ARG A 103 -7.53 -6.77 -2.06
C ARG A 103 -6.69 -6.74 -3.32
N THR A 104 -7.31 -7.13 -4.42
CA THR A 104 -6.74 -7.02 -5.74
C THR A 104 -7.03 -5.63 -6.30
N LEU A 105 -6.01 -4.96 -6.78
CA LEU A 105 -6.11 -3.62 -7.34
C LEU A 105 -5.59 -3.62 -8.76
N ASP A 106 -6.29 -2.94 -9.66
CA ASP A 106 -5.73 -2.63 -10.97
C ASP A 106 -4.57 -1.65 -10.76
N LYS A 107 -3.48 -1.84 -11.49
CA LYS A 107 -2.31 -0.96 -11.38
C LYS A 107 -2.65 0.50 -11.66
N LYS A 108 -3.72 0.76 -12.39
CA LYS A 108 -4.18 2.12 -12.65
C LYS A 108 -4.62 2.86 -11.39
N ARG A 109 -4.88 2.15 -10.31
CA ARG A 109 -5.25 2.77 -9.04
C ARG A 109 -4.05 3.28 -8.24
N LEU A 110 -2.87 2.86 -8.60
CA LEU A 110 -1.64 3.24 -7.89
C LEU A 110 -1.17 4.65 -8.25
#